data_66597195621092aad446a3fc6a180b04
#
_entry.id   66597195621092aad446a3fc6a180b04
#
_cell.length_a   1.000
_cell.length_b   1.000
_cell.length_c   1.000
_cell.angle_alpha   90.00
_cell.angle_beta   90.00
_cell.angle_gamma   90.00
#
_symmetry.space_group_name_H-M   'P 1'
#
loop_
_entity.id
_entity.type
_entity.pdbx_description
1 polymer ?
#
loop_
_entity_poly.entity_id
_entity_poly.type
_entity_poly.pdbx_seq_one_letter_code
_entity_poly.pdbx_strand_id
1 'polypeptide(L)'
;MLKINETYKKLALSLPKSIINGESRLIVGFSGGPDSRFLVDFLRSVINNPKENLIVAHINYGLRSEESYSDEILVSKICKEEKLLLEKFNNPINPRSNGIQEKARKIRLNIFCELSKKYKTPYIFLGHNFNDHAETILFNIIRGTGYKGLEGIKSYKKIIIKEHTLFLMRPLIEITKDTIKKLCDENNLKYNIDSSNKKNKYSRNKIRNKIIPEIEKINPNFLKSINSLSEIINDKNNKKKIKFGNLKDLNIIEGIEILSKKFLQIMPHTFLSKTHYEMFEKILLEKSYSENLPKKIRLFRKGENLIFEDSSKINKTKKINKKINIPGTTIINNRGKIFTKLINNPTDLDNSNKNKIYINKKFISGDIRITSRNEGDKINSLPNIYTRVKKVLSNHKEVDNKQNILVLRSNSEVLWLVGIKQSISSYVEKKDTKVLEIRFLENPI
;
A
#
# COMPACT_ATOMS: atom_id res chain seq x y z
N MET A 1 4.58 41.15 -14.64
CA MET A 1 4.84 40.19 -15.74
C MET A 1 5.91 39.12 -15.42
N LEU A 2 7.09 39.46 -14.86
CA LEU A 2 8.13 38.48 -14.60
C LEU A 2 7.69 37.29 -13.73
N LYS A 3 6.99 37.55 -12.61
CA LYS A 3 6.55 36.45 -11.69
C LYS A 3 5.50 35.51 -12.28
N ILE A 4 4.58 35.97 -13.11
CA ILE A 4 3.57 35.10 -13.74
C ILE A 4 4.24 34.18 -14.76
N ASN A 5 5.22 34.70 -15.53
CA ASN A 5 5.96 33.93 -16.52
C ASN A 5 6.80 32.82 -15.88
N GLU A 6 7.41 33.08 -14.72
CA GLU A 6 8.14 32.05 -13.95
C GLU A 6 7.19 30.95 -13.46
N THR A 7 6.03 31.35 -12.93
CA THR A 7 4.98 30.42 -12.49
C THR A 7 4.51 29.57 -13.67
N TYR A 8 4.26 30.16 -14.84
CA TYR A 8 3.83 29.44 -16.03
C TYR A 8 4.89 28.47 -16.54
N LYS A 9 6.16 28.86 -16.59
CA LYS A 9 7.27 27.94 -16.91
C LYS A 9 7.30 26.73 -15.97
N LYS A 10 7.13 26.96 -14.68
CA LYS A 10 7.12 25.89 -13.67
C LYS A 10 5.94 24.92 -13.86
N LEU A 11 4.75 25.47 -14.08
CA LEU A 11 3.54 24.68 -14.34
C LEU A 11 3.63 23.89 -15.65
N ALA A 12 4.24 24.46 -16.69
CA ALA A 12 4.40 23.81 -17.98
C ALA A 12 5.22 22.51 -17.90
N LEU A 13 6.15 22.40 -16.94
CA LEU A 13 6.93 21.17 -16.72
C LEU A 13 6.07 19.96 -16.35
N SER A 14 4.87 20.20 -15.80
CA SER A 14 3.92 19.13 -15.45
C SER A 14 2.99 18.70 -16.59
N LEU A 15 3.04 19.40 -17.74
CA LEU A 15 2.19 19.11 -18.88
C LEU A 15 2.82 18.10 -19.84
N PRO A 16 2.01 17.24 -20.48
CA PRO A 16 2.48 16.40 -21.59
C PRO A 16 3.04 17.25 -22.74
N LYS A 17 4.17 16.84 -23.30
CA LYS A 17 4.80 17.55 -24.42
C LYS A 17 3.89 17.70 -25.65
N SER A 18 3.07 16.70 -25.95
CA SER A 18 2.09 16.73 -27.04
C SER A 18 1.06 17.87 -26.91
N ILE A 19 0.74 18.28 -25.67
CA ILE A 19 -0.14 19.41 -25.41
C ILE A 19 0.59 20.73 -25.65
N ILE A 20 1.82 20.86 -25.13
CA ILE A 20 2.62 22.09 -25.31
C ILE A 20 2.91 22.34 -26.79
N ASN A 21 3.30 21.29 -27.52
CA ASN A 21 3.62 21.36 -28.95
C ASN A 21 2.39 21.58 -29.85
N GLY A 22 1.16 21.53 -29.29
CA GLY A 22 -0.07 21.65 -30.06
C GLY A 22 -0.45 20.42 -30.90
N GLU A 23 0.17 19.29 -30.62
CA GLU A 23 -0.15 18.00 -31.28
C GLU A 23 -1.48 17.42 -30.78
N SER A 24 -1.92 17.83 -29.59
CA SER A 24 -3.16 17.41 -28.95
C SER A 24 -3.99 18.60 -28.55
N ARG A 25 -5.27 18.58 -28.94
CA ARG A 25 -6.27 19.52 -28.40
C ARG A 25 -6.52 19.25 -26.92
N LEU A 26 -7.02 20.24 -26.21
CA LEU A 26 -7.45 20.11 -24.84
C LEU A 26 -8.72 20.92 -24.54
N ILE A 27 -9.45 20.49 -23.52
CA ILE A 27 -10.66 21.16 -23.04
C ILE A 27 -10.38 21.73 -21.66
N VAL A 28 -10.70 23.02 -21.45
CA VAL A 28 -10.57 23.67 -20.15
C VAL A 28 -11.93 24.12 -19.63
N GLY A 29 -12.24 23.76 -18.38
CA GLY A 29 -13.45 24.27 -17.71
C GLY A 29 -13.23 25.70 -17.23
N PHE A 30 -14.02 26.65 -17.72
CA PHE A 30 -13.96 28.07 -17.37
C PHE A 30 -15.27 28.53 -16.71
N SER A 31 -15.24 28.72 -15.40
CA SER A 31 -16.42 29.19 -14.62
C SER A 31 -16.57 30.67 -14.51
N GLY A 32 -15.59 31.47 -14.95
CA GLY A 32 -15.54 32.93 -14.77
C GLY A 32 -14.80 33.37 -13.50
N GLY A 33 -14.55 32.50 -12.54
CA GLY A 33 -13.81 32.81 -11.32
C GLY A 33 -12.28 32.81 -11.50
N PRO A 34 -11.52 33.32 -10.49
CA PRO A 34 -10.08 33.59 -10.61
C PRO A 34 -9.27 32.36 -10.94
N ASP A 35 -9.54 31.18 -10.31
CA ASP A 35 -8.79 29.95 -10.53
C ASP A 35 -8.89 29.46 -11.97
N SER A 36 -10.12 29.48 -12.52
CA SER A 36 -10.36 29.08 -13.90
C SER A 36 -9.85 30.11 -14.90
N ARG A 37 -9.89 31.40 -14.57
CA ARG A 37 -9.31 32.47 -15.38
C ARG A 37 -7.80 32.35 -15.51
N PHE A 38 -7.11 32.14 -14.38
CA PHE A 38 -5.68 31.93 -14.33
C PHE A 38 -5.29 30.68 -15.12
N LEU A 39 -6.07 29.60 -15.00
CA LEU A 39 -5.82 28.35 -15.76
C LEU A 39 -5.92 28.58 -17.28
N VAL A 40 -6.94 29.30 -17.75
CA VAL A 40 -7.11 29.62 -19.17
C VAL A 40 -5.94 30.45 -19.68
N ASP A 41 -5.52 31.49 -18.96
CA ASP A 41 -4.39 32.34 -19.35
C ASP A 41 -3.07 31.58 -19.36
N PHE A 42 -2.83 30.74 -18.36
CA PHE A 42 -1.67 29.82 -18.33
C PHE A 42 -1.64 28.94 -19.57
N LEU A 43 -2.72 28.20 -19.84
CA LEU A 43 -2.76 27.26 -20.97
C LEU A 43 -2.59 27.99 -22.31
N ARG A 44 -3.27 29.15 -22.50
CA ARG A 44 -3.12 30.00 -23.68
C ARG A 44 -1.68 30.45 -23.90
N SER A 45 -0.94 30.71 -22.83
CA SER A 45 0.43 31.25 -22.90
C SER A 45 1.49 30.18 -23.18
N VAL A 46 1.22 28.89 -22.90
CA VAL A 46 2.23 27.82 -23.00
C VAL A 46 1.99 26.85 -24.14
N ILE A 47 0.80 26.87 -24.75
CA ILE A 47 0.42 25.92 -25.82
C ILE A 47 0.65 26.55 -27.19
N ASN A 48 1.19 25.79 -28.12
CA ASN A 48 1.27 26.20 -29.52
C ASN A 48 -0.13 26.22 -30.14
N ASN A 49 -0.42 27.26 -30.90
CA ASN A 49 -1.71 27.49 -31.58
C ASN A 49 -2.93 27.37 -30.64
N PRO A 50 -3.02 28.17 -29.55
CA PRO A 50 -4.10 28.06 -28.60
C PRO A 50 -5.49 28.32 -29.20
N LYS A 51 -5.58 29.08 -30.28
CA LYS A 51 -6.84 29.33 -31.00
C LYS A 51 -7.49 28.06 -31.55
N GLU A 52 -6.69 27.07 -31.91
CA GLU A 52 -7.16 25.82 -32.50
C GLU A 52 -7.18 24.66 -31.48
N ASN A 53 -6.26 24.71 -30.51
CA ASN A 53 -5.99 23.60 -29.61
C ASN A 53 -6.60 23.76 -28.24
N LEU A 54 -7.01 24.98 -27.81
CA LEU A 54 -7.61 25.25 -26.51
C LEU A 54 -9.13 25.46 -26.65
N ILE A 55 -9.90 24.47 -26.25
CA ILE A 55 -11.37 24.50 -26.23
C ILE A 55 -11.83 24.92 -24.83
N VAL A 56 -12.48 26.06 -24.71
CA VAL A 56 -13.04 26.57 -23.46
C VAL A 56 -14.45 26.06 -23.30
N ALA A 57 -14.74 25.39 -22.19
CA ALA A 57 -16.08 24.90 -21.84
C ALA A 57 -16.66 25.72 -20.67
N HIS A 58 -17.74 26.45 -20.91
CA HIS A 58 -18.51 27.15 -19.89
C HIS A 58 -19.83 26.44 -19.66
N ILE A 59 -20.14 26.13 -18.38
CA ILE A 59 -21.37 25.43 -18.00
C ILE A 59 -22.15 26.30 -17.02
N ASN A 60 -23.30 26.78 -17.46
CA ASN A 60 -24.22 27.56 -16.62
C ASN A 60 -25.23 26.59 -15.99
N TYR A 61 -25.25 26.49 -14.67
CA TYR A 61 -26.17 25.64 -13.90
C TYR A 61 -27.42 26.37 -13.44
N GLY A 62 -27.58 27.66 -13.75
CA GLY A 62 -28.75 28.44 -13.37
C GLY A 62 -28.95 28.64 -11.86
N LEU A 63 -27.91 28.32 -11.03
CA LEU A 63 -28.04 28.32 -9.58
C LEU A 63 -28.07 29.70 -8.95
N ARG A 64 -27.65 30.76 -9.70
CA ARG A 64 -27.44 32.12 -9.20
C ARG A 64 -27.98 33.20 -10.13
N SER A 65 -29.03 32.88 -10.90
CA SER A 65 -29.74 33.81 -11.82
C SER A 65 -28.81 34.85 -12.49
N GLU A 66 -28.78 36.09 -12.00
CA GLU A 66 -28.01 37.21 -12.56
C GLU A 66 -26.51 37.02 -12.55
N GLU A 67 -25.93 36.46 -11.43
CA GLU A 67 -24.48 36.18 -11.36
C GLU A 67 -24.05 35.11 -12.37
N SER A 68 -24.86 34.07 -12.57
CA SER A 68 -24.56 33.04 -13.56
C SER A 68 -24.58 33.59 -14.99
N TYR A 69 -25.43 34.58 -15.26
CA TYR A 69 -25.47 35.28 -16.54
C TYR A 69 -24.26 36.23 -16.71
N SER A 70 -23.89 36.96 -15.65
CA SER A 70 -22.68 37.79 -15.62
C SER A 70 -21.41 37.00 -15.88
N ASP A 71 -21.30 35.77 -15.29
CA ASP A 71 -20.19 34.88 -15.56
C ASP A 71 -20.13 34.47 -17.04
N GLU A 72 -21.26 34.12 -17.65
CA GLU A 72 -21.34 33.78 -19.05
C GLU A 72 -20.95 34.92 -19.98
N ILE A 73 -21.38 36.13 -19.69
CA ILE A 73 -21.00 37.34 -20.43
C ILE A 73 -19.49 37.56 -20.36
N LEU A 74 -18.92 37.50 -19.15
CA LEU A 74 -17.49 37.71 -18.95
C LEU A 74 -16.67 36.67 -19.71
N VAL A 75 -17.02 35.37 -19.59
CA VAL A 75 -16.36 34.25 -20.27
C VAL A 75 -16.45 34.45 -21.80
N SER A 76 -17.63 34.81 -22.31
CA SER A 76 -17.84 35.04 -23.76
C SER A 76 -16.98 36.18 -24.27
N LYS A 77 -16.91 37.28 -23.49
CA LYS A 77 -16.08 38.45 -23.83
C LYS A 77 -14.59 38.08 -23.88
N ILE A 78 -14.08 37.42 -22.85
CA ILE A 78 -12.67 36.97 -22.79
C ILE A 78 -12.32 36.06 -23.96
N CYS A 79 -13.15 35.05 -24.23
CA CYS A 79 -12.89 34.11 -25.32
C CYS A 79 -12.91 34.82 -26.70
N LYS A 80 -13.79 35.80 -26.88
CA LYS A 80 -13.85 36.63 -28.11
C LYS A 80 -12.58 37.47 -28.26
N GLU A 81 -12.16 38.17 -27.20
CA GLU A 81 -10.97 39.03 -27.19
C GLU A 81 -9.68 38.21 -27.43
N GLU A 82 -9.59 37.05 -26.80
CA GLU A 82 -8.43 36.16 -26.89
C GLU A 82 -8.50 35.17 -28.08
N LYS A 83 -9.57 35.23 -28.89
CA LYS A 83 -9.85 34.37 -30.04
C LYS A 83 -9.81 32.89 -29.72
N LEU A 84 -10.37 32.51 -28.58
CA LEU A 84 -10.47 31.12 -28.11
C LEU A 84 -11.79 30.49 -28.52
N LEU A 85 -11.77 29.18 -28.82
CA LEU A 85 -12.97 28.42 -29.10
C LEU A 85 -13.80 28.23 -27.84
N LEU A 86 -15.04 28.74 -27.81
CA LEU A 86 -15.93 28.65 -26.66
C LEU A 86 -17.13 27.73 -26.94
N GLU A 87 -17.33 26.75 -26.05
CA GLU A 87 -18.51 25.90 -25.97
C GLU A 87 -19.31 26.26 -24.71
N LYS A 88 -20.57 26.64 -24.91
CA LYS A 88 -21.48 27.04 -23.82
C LYS A 88 -22.57 26.02 -23.62
N PHE A 89 -22.85 25.68 -22.37
CA PHE A 89 -23.88 24.73 -21.98
C PHE A 89 -24.78 25.36 -20.91
N ASN A 90 -26.08 25.36 -21.16
CA ASN A 90 -27.07 25.77 -20.20
C ASN A 90 -27.78 24.53 -19.63
N ASN A 91 -27.46 24.16 -18.38
CA ASN A 91 -27.99 22.98 -17.72
C ASN A 91 -28.51 23.34 -16.32
N PRO A 92 -29.67 23.99 -16.20
CA PRO A 92 -30.18 24.46 -14.94
C PRO A 92 -30.46 23.34 -13.96
N ILE A 93 -30.04 23.52 -12.71
CA ILE A 93 -30.28 22.61 -11.60
C ILE A 93 -31.26 23.30 -10.63
N ASN A 94 -32.30 22.60 -10.21
CA ASN A 94 -33.24 23.13 -9.24
C ASN A 94 -32.51 23.42 -7.90
N PRO A 95 -32.48 24.68 -7.43
CA PRO A 95 -31.75 25.08 -6.21
C PRO A 95 -32.25 24.42 -4.91
N ARG A 96 -33.47 23.86 -4.94
CA ARG A 96 -34.07 23.16 -3.80
C ARG A 96 -33.77 21.65 -3.79
N SER A 97 -33.09 21.12 -4.83
CA SER A 97 -32.81 19.70 -4.91
C SER A 97 -31.67 19.28 -3.97
N ASN A 98 -31.76 18.06 -3.43
CA ASN A 98 -30.69 17.48 -2.65
C ASN A 98 -29.48 17.11 -3.54
N GLY A 99 -28.26 17.20 -3.00
CA GLY A 99 -27.05 16.76 -3.70
C GLY A 99 -26.66 17.63 -4.91
N ILE A 100 -26.96 18.94 -4.90
CA ILE A 100 -26.68 19.88 -6.01
C ILE A 100 -25.23 19.74 -6.52
N GLN A 101 -24.23 19.67 -5.62
CA GLN A 101 -22.82 19.58 -6.01
C GLN A 101 -22.52 18.28 -6.77
N GLU A 102 -23.14 17.17 -6.38
CA GLU A 102 -22.96 15.89 -7.05
C GLU A 102 -23.66 15.88 -8.41
N LYS A 103 -24.86 16.46 -8.49
CA LYS A 103 -25.59 16.64 -9.76
C LYS A 103 -24.78 17.49 -10.73
N ALA A 104 -24.30 18.66 -10.29
CA ALA A 104 -23.47 19.53 -11.11
C ALA A 104 -22.19 18.84 -11.58
N ARG A 105 -21.56 18.04 -10.71
CA ARG A 105 -20.40 17.22 -11.07
C ARG A 105 -20.73 16.19 -12.15
N LYS A 106 -21.85 15.51 -12.03
CA LYS A 106 -22.30 14.49 -13.00
C LYS A 106 -22.58 15.10 -14.37
N ILE A 107 -23.32 16.21 -14.41
CA ILE A 107 -23.59 16.99 -15.62
C ILE A 107 -22.27 17.43 -16.27
N ARG A 108 -21.39 18.05 -15.53
CA ARG A 108 -20.07 18.49 -16.01
C ARG A 108 -19.26 17.38 -16.64
N LEU A 109 -19.20 16.21 -15.99
CA LEU A 109 -18.45 15.07 -16.52
C LEU A 109 -19.06 14.51 -17.81
N ASN A 110 -20.38 14.49 -17.95
CA ASN A 110 -21.05 14.10 -19.18
C ASN A 110 -20.74 15.08 -20.33
N ILE A 111 -20.82 16.38 -20.08
CA ILE A 111 -20.47 17.41 -21.05
C ILE A 111 -19.00 17.29 -21.49
N PHE A 112 -18.08 17.09 -20.56
CA PHE A 112 -16.68 16.87 -20.92
C PHE A 112 -16.49 15.59 -21.75
N CYS A 113 -17.25 14.53 -21.50
CA CYS A 113 -17.22 13.34 -22.31
C CYS A 113 -17.72 13.59 -23.74
N GLU A 114 -18.77 14.36 -23.92
CA GLU A 114 -19.30 14.76 -25.24
C GLU A 114 -18.32 15.66 -26.00
N LEU A 115 -17.75 16.68 -25.34
CA LEU A 115 -16.71 17.53 -25.92
C LEU A 115 -15.46 16.75 -26.28
N SER A 116 -15.04 15.83 -25.44
CA SER A 116 -13.89 14.94 -25.68
C SER A 116 -14.05 14.12 -26.96
N LYS A 117 -15.26 13.60 -27.22
CA LYS A 117 -15.59 12.91 -28.46
C LYS A 117 -15.62 13.85 -29.66
N LYS A 118 -16.29 15.02 -29.52
CA LYS A 118 -16.39 16.04 -30.58
C LYS A 118 -15.02 16.51 -31.05
N TYR A 119 -14.13 16.82 -30.11
CA TYR A 119 -12.81 17.38 -30.41
C TYR A 119 -11.69 16.33 -30.48
N LYS A 120 -12.01 15.05 -30.33
CA LYS A 120 -11.10 13.90 -30.39
C LYS A 120 -9.91 14.08 -29.43
N THR A 121 -10.17 14.53 -28.20
CA THR A 121 -9.15 14.73 -27.16
C THR A 121 -9.59 14.20 -25.80
N PRO A 122 -8.79 13.42 -25.09
CA PRO A 122 -9.13 12.94 -23.76
C PRO A 122 -8.76 13.92 -22.64
N TYR A 123 -8.10 15.03 -22.93
CA TYR A 123 -7.49 15.92 -21.94
C TYR A 123 -8.47 17.01 -21.48
N ILE A 124 -8.81 16.98 -20.17
CA ILE A 124 -9.72 17.93 -19.52
C ILE A 124 -8.97 18.66 -18.40
N PHE A 125 -8.88 19.96 -18.48
CA PHE A 125 -8.20 20.82 -17.52
C PHE A 125 -9.18 21.50 -16.56
N LEU A 126 -8.87 21.47 -15.26
CA LEU A 126 -9.73 21.98 -14.19
C LEU A 126 -8.91 22.85 -13.22
N GLY A 127 -9.46 23.99 -12.84
CA GLY A 127 -8.83 25.00 -11.97
C GLY A 127 -8.91 24.64 -10.46
N HIS A 128 -8.74 23.38 -10.08
CA HIS A 128 -8.60 23.03 -8.67
C HIS A 128 -7.23 23.47 -8.16
N ASN A 129 -7.22 24.10 -6.98
CA ASN A 129 -6.04 24.67 -6.36
C ASN A 129 -5.64 23.96 -5.06
N PHE A 130 -4.59 24.45 -4.39
CA PHE A 130 -4.06 23.92 -3.14
C PHE A 130 -5.09 23.93 -2.00
N ASN A 131 -5.88 25.00 -1.88
CA ASN A 131 -6.92 25.10 -0.86
C ASN A 131 -8.03 24.06 -1.09
N ASP A 132 -8.47 23.83 -2.33
CA ASP A 132 -9.47 22.82 -2.66
C ASP A 132 -8.98 21.40 -2.29
N HIS A 133 -7.67 21.14 -2.46
CA HIS A 133 -7.05 19.89 -2.07
C HIS A 133 -7.11 19.68 -0.55
N ALA A 134 -6.67 20.67 0.23
CA ALA A 134 -6.70 20.63 1.69
C ALA A 134 -8.13 20.52 2.24
N GLU A 135 -9.08 21.30 1.68
CA GLU A 135 -10.51 21.22 2.01
C GLU A 135 -11.08 19.81 1.79
N THR A 136 -10.67 19.15 0.69
CA THR A 136 -11.15 17.81 0.36
C THR A 136 -10.62 16.79 1.37
N ILE A 137 -9.35 16.89 1.76
CA ILE A 137 -8.76 15.99 2.78
C ILE A 137 -9.47 16.19 4.12
N LEU A 138 -9.62 17.45 4.57
CA LEU A 138 -10.28 17.77 5.84
C LEU A 138 -11.74 17.31 5.85
N PHE A 139 -12.46 17.53 4.75
CA PHE A 139 -13.84 17.03 4.61
C PHE A 139 -13.91 15.50 4.72
N ASN A 140 -12.96 14.77 4.12
CA ASN A 140 -12.89 13.34 4.20
C ASN A 140 -12.55 12.86 5.62
N ILE A 141 -11.63 13.55 6.33
CA ILE A 141 -11.32 13.28 7.74
C ILE A 141 -12.57 13.40 8.62
N ILE A 142 -13.31 14.49 8.47
CA ILE A 142 -14.55 14.74 9.25
C ILE A 142 -15.61 13.66 9.02
N ARG A 143 -15.66 13.09 7.83
CA ARG A 143 -16.60 12.00 7.48
C ARG A 143 -16.13 10.60 7.88
N GLY A 144 -14.93 10.47 8.40
CA GLY A 144 -14.28 9.19 8.67
C GLY A 144 -13.81 8.51 7.39
N THR A 145 -12.55 8.64 7.07
CA THR A 145 -11.96 8.09 5.86
C THR A 145 -10.76 7.20 6.17
N GLY A 146 -10.52 6.18 5.34
CA GLY A 146 -9.24 5.48 5.27
C GLY A 146 -8.21 6.25 4.43
N TYR A 147 -7.06 5.63 4.17
CA TYR A 147 -5.94 6.24 3.43
C TYR A 147 -6.33 6.87 2.09
N LYS A 148 -7.25 6.23 1.35
CA LYS A 148 -7.69 6.69 0.03
C LYS A 148 -8.32 8.08 0.04
N GLY A 149 -9.04 8.43 1.10
CA GLY A 149 -9.62 9.76 1.22
C GLY A 149 -8.60 10.82 1.61
N LEU A 150 -7.48 10.43 2.23
CA LEU A 150 -6.38 11.32 2.59
C LEU A 150 -5.46 11.66 1.39
N GLU A 151 -5.57 10.94 0.28
CA GLU A 151 -4.88 11.30 -0.97
C GLU A 151 -5.33 12.65 -1.55
N GLY A 152 -6.50 13.14 -1.13
CA GLY A 152 -7.06 14.41 -1.59
C GLY A 152 -7.38 14.45 -3.08
N ILE A 153 -7.13 15.60 -3.71
CA ILE A 153 -7.34 15.80 -5.15
C ILE A 153 -6.01 15.54 -5.88
N LYS A 154 -5.98 14.55 -6.76
CA LYS A 154 -4.79 14.25 -7.58
C LYS A 154 -4.61 15.27 -8.69
N SER A 155 -3.37 15.66 -8.97
CA SER A 155 -3.01 16.52 -10.11
C SER A 155 -3.44 15.93 -11.45
N TYR A 156 -3.40 14.60 -11.55
CA TYR A 156 -3.83 13.80 -12.69
C TYR A 156 -4.78 12.69 -12.25
N LYS A 157 -5.86 12.47 -12.99
CA LYS A 157 -6.77 11.35 -12.76
C LYS A 157 -7.37 10.83 -14.07
N LYS A 158 -7.12 9.55 -14.37
CA LYS A 158 -7.85 8.82 -15.41
C LYS A 158 -9.23 8.44 -14.91
N ILE A 159 -10.27 8.73 -15.69
CA ILE A 159 -11.65 8.28 -15.44
C ILE A 159 -12.23 7.68 -16.71
N ILE A 160 -13.21 6.79 -16.56
CA ILE A 160 -13.93 6.18 -17.68
C ILE A 160 -15.40 6.50 -17.51
N ILE A 161 -16.02 7.07 -18.55
CA ILE A 161 -17.43 7.44 -18.59
C ILE A 161 -18.02 6.86 -19.88
N LYS A 162 -19.02 5.98 -19.77
CA LYS A 162 -19.66 5.33 -20.93
C LYS A 162 -18.60 4.80 -21.91
N GLU A 163 -17.64 4.01 -21.39
CA GLU A 163 -16.51 3.40 -22.13
C GLU A 163 -15.48 4.38 -22.71
N HIS A 164 -15.70 5.69 -22.55
CA HIS A 164 -14.78 6.72 -23.01
C HIS A 164 -13.81 7.14 -21.91
N THR A 165 -12.51 7.17 -22.21
CA THR A 165 -11.46 7.55 -21.27
C THR A 165 -11.23 9.06 -21.28
N LEU A 166 -11.23 9.68 -20.09
CA LEU A 166 -10.86 11.08 -19.88
C LEU A 166 -9.68 11.19 -18.92
N PHE A 167 -8.80 12.14 -19.17
CA PHE A 167 -7.69 12.52 -18.31
C PHE A 167 -7.96 13.89 -17.68
N LEU A 168 -8.35 13.88 -16.40
CA LEU A 168 -8.55 15.12 -15.65
C LEU A 168 -7.21 15.65 -15.15
N MET A 169 -6.80 16.80 -15.66
CA MET A 169 -5.56 17.51 -15.33
C MET A 169 -5.84 18.69 -14.42
N ARG A 170 -5.03 18.89 -13.37
CA ARG A 170 -5.18 19.99 -12.39
C ARG A 170 -3.82 20.60 -12.09
N PRO A 171 -3.27 21.39 -13.01
CA PRO A 171 -1.93 21.93 -12.84
C PRO A 171 -1.80 22.91 -11.66
N LEU A 172 -2.91 23.52 -11.22
CA LEU A 172 -2.91 24.52 -10.13
C LEU A 172 -2.94 23.91 -8.73
N ILE A 173 -2.88 22.58 -8.60
CA ILE A 173 -3.09 21.89 -7.32
C ILE A 173 -2.05 22.26 -6.23
N GLU A 174 -0.89 22.72 -6.62
CA GLU A 174 0.18 23.15 -5.72
C GLU A 174 0.21 24.66 -5.46
N ILE A 175 -0.70 25.44 -6.09
CA ILE A 175 -0.76 26.88 -5.93
C ILE A 175 -1.91 27.27 -5.03
N THR A 176 -1.65 28.14 -4.04
CA THR A 176 -2.69 28.64 -3.14
C THR A 176 -3.65 29.60 -3.87
N LYS A 177 -4.90 29.62 -3.41
CA LYS A 177 -5.92 30.53 -3.94
C LYS A 177 -5.51 32.00 -3.86
N ASP A 178 -4.85 32.41 -2.77
CA ASP A 178 -4.38 33.77 -2.58
C ASP A 178 -3.27 34.11 -3.59
N THR A 179 -2.36 33.20 -3.85
CA THR A 179 -1.34 33.39 -4.88
C THR A 179 -1.96 33.50 -6.26
N ILE A 180 -2.95 32.68 -6.61
CA ILE A 180 -3.66 32.77 -7.89
C ILE A 180 -4.36 34.13 -8.02
N LYS A 181 -5.11 34.54 -6.99
CA LYS A 181 -5.79 35.81 -6.99
C LYS A 181 -4.82 36.98 -7.17
N LYS A 182 -3.73 37.00 -6.39
CA LYS A 182 -2.69 38.00 -6.49
C LYS A 182 -2.10 38.10 -7.90
N LEU A 183 -1.79 36.96 -8.51
CA LEU A 183 -1.26 36.90 -9.88
C LEU A 183 -2.28 37.39 -10.92
N CYS A 184 -3.56 37.07 -10.73
CA CYS A 184 -4.64 37.62 -11.59
C CYS A 184 -4.70 39.16 -11.50
N ASP A 185 -4.71 39.71 -10.27
CA ASP A 185 -4.80 41.14 -10.02
C ASP A 185 -3.57 41.87 -10.56
N GLU A 186 -2.35 41.40 -10.29
CA GLU A 186 -1.08 41.98 -10.79
C GLU A 186 -0.96 41.98 -12.32
N ASN A 187 -1.68 41.07 -13.01
CA ASN A 187 -1.62 40.95 -14.49
C ASN A 187 -2.94 41.39 -15.16
N ASN A 188 -3.83 42.09 -14.44
CA ASN A 188 -5.09 42.60 -14.95
C ASN A 188 -6.00 41.54 -15.59
N LEU A 189 -5.95 40.28 -15.11
CA LEU A 189 -6.82 39.23 -15.59
C LEU A 189 -8.23 39.39 -15.00
N LYS A 190 -9.19 39.81 -15.83
CA LYS A 190 -10.58 40.00 -15.40
C LYS A 190 -11.24 38.71 -15.00
N TYR A 191 -11.89 38.66 -13.82
CA TYR A 191 -12.66 37.54 -13.29
C TYR A 191 -13.82 38.03 -12.42
N ASN A 192 -14.82 37.20 -12.20
CA ASN A 192 -15.92 37.45 -11.28
C ASN A 192 -15.67 36.80 -9.92
N ILE A 193 -16.21 37.37 -8.86
CA ILE A 193 -16.18 36.80 -7.50
C ILE A 193 -17.56 36.22 -7.22
N ASP A 194 -17.59 34.88 -6.99
CA ASP A 194 -18.79 34.15 -6.65
C ASP A 194 -19.27 34.47 -5.22
N SER A 195 -20.42 35.16 -5.09
CA SER A 195 -21.02 35.51 -3.80
C SER A 195 -21.45 34.29 -2.96
N SER A 196 -21.76 33.17 -3.62
CA SER A 196 -22.15 31.92 -2.93
C SER A 196 -21.02 31.30 -2.09
N ASN A 197 -19.77 31.68 -2.36
CA ASN A 197 -18.62 31.29 -1.56
C ASN A 197 -18.68 31.82 -0.11
N LYS A 198 -19.39 32.92 0.11
CA LYS A 198 -19.61 33.52 1.45
C LYS A 198 -20.72 32.81 2.24
N LYS A 199 -21.63 32.10 1.57
CA LYS A 199 -22.77 31.46 2.22
C LYS A 199 -22.35 30.10 2.82
N ASN A 200 -22.50 29.95 4.14
CA ASN A 200 -22.14 28.73 4.87
C ASN A 200 -23.20 27.59 4.78
N LYS A 201 -24.04 27.61 3.74
CA LYS A 201 -25.10 26.60 3.54
C LYS A 201 -24.56 25.19 3.31
N TYR A 202 -23.40 25.06 2.68
CA TYR A 202 -22.81 23.77 2.34
C TYR A 202 -21.66 23.43 3.29
N SER A 203 -21.47 22.14 3.58
CA SER A 203 -20.43 21.65 4.49
C SER A 203 -19.02 22.10 4.08
N ARG A 204 -18.70 22.13 2.77
CA ARG A 204 -17.41 22.61 2.27
C ARG A 204 -17.21 24.11 2.52
N ASN A 205 -18.27 24.92 2.36
CA ASN A 205 -18.18 26.34 2.67
C ASN A 205 -17.96 26.60 4.16
N LYS A 206 -18.55 25.77 5.05
CA LYS A 206 -18.25 25.84 6.49
C LYS A 206 -16.79 25.50 6.79
N ILE A 207 -16.25 24.49 6.13
CA ILE A 207 -14.83 24.12 6.28
C ILE A 207 -13.95 25.29 5.83
N ARG A 208 -14.18 25.82 4.63
CA ARG A 208 -13.42 26.93 4.05
C ARG A 208 -13.49 28.21 4.87
N ASN A 209 -14.70 28.62 5.26
CA ASN A 209 -14.93 29.96 5.79
C ASN A 209 -14.86 30.05 7.32
N LYS A 210 -14.97 28.90 8.03
CA LYS A 210 -14.97 28.87 9.50
C LYS A 210 -13.91 27.95 10.07
N ILE A 211 -13.86 26.69 9.63
CA ILE A 211 -13.02 25.69 10.29
C ILE A 211 -11.55 25.90 9.95
N ILE A 212 -11.19 26.03 8.68
CA ILE A 212 -9.80 26.26 8.26
C ILE A 212 -9.24 27.54 8.91
N PRO A 213 -9.91 28.72 8.87
CA PRO A 213 -9.39 29.91 9.53
C PRO A 213 -9.17 29.77 11.03
N GLU A 214 -10.04 29.04 11.74
CA GLU A 214 -9.85 28.78 13.17
C GLU A 214 -8.65 27.87 13.45
N ILE A 215 -8.43 26.86 12.61
CA ILE A 215 -7.26 25.98 12.74
C ILE A 215 -5.97 26.75 12.40
N GLU A 216 -6.00 27.63 11.41
CA GLU A 216 -4.83 28.45 11.02
C GLU A 216 -4.43 29.48 12.10
N LYS A 217 -5.34 29.89 12.99
CA LYS A 217 -4.97 30.66 14.19
C LYS A 217 -4.10 29.86 15.15
N ILE A 218 -4.30 28.54 15.23
CA ILE A 218 -3.53 27.63 16.05
C ILE A 218 -2.23 27.22 15.33
N ASN A 219 -2.32 26.90 14.06
CA ASN A 219 -1.19 26.52 13.21
C ASN A 219 -1.26 27.22 11.85
N PRO A 220 -0.55 28.34 11.65
CA PRO A 220 -0.53 29.07 10.38
C PRO A 220 -0.07 28.24 9.17
N ASN A 221 0.65 27.12 9.40
CA ASN A 221 1.10 26.21 8.37
C ASN A 221 0.16 25.01 8.17
N PHE A 222 -1.06 25.04 8.70
CA PHE A 222 -1.99 23.92 8.67
C PHE A 222 -2.24 23.36 7.25
N LEU A 223 -2.49 24.23 6.27
CA LEU A 223 -2.71 23.81 4.88
C LEU A 223 -1.49 23.08 4.30
N LYS A 224 -0.28 23.54 4.61
CA LYS A 224 0.96 22.89 4.20
C LYS A 224 1.13 21.52 4.88
N SER A 225 0.82 21.44 6.17
CA SER A 225 0.90 20.20 6.94
C SER A 225 -0.05 19.12 6.39
N ILE A 226 -1.27 19.49 6.04
CA ILE A 226 -2.24 18.59 5.40
C ILE A 226 -1.74 18.13 4.03
N ASN A 227 -1.18 19.03 3.23
CA ASN A 227 -0.63 18.66 1.92
C ASN A 227 0.54 17.69 2.06
N SER A 228 1.49 17.96 2.96
CA SER A 228 2.61 17.05 3.24
C SER A 228 2.14 15.66 3.69
N LEU A 229 1.07 15.58 4.49
CA LEU A 229 0.46 14.30 4.85
C LEU A 229 -0.05 13.55 3.59
N SER A 230 -0.73 14.25 2.70
CA SER A 230 -1.23 13.69 1.44
C SER A 230 -0.08 13.21 0.53
N GLU A 231 1.02 13.97 0.44
CA GLU A 231 2.21 13.60 -0.33
C GLU A 231 2.84 12.32 0.19
N ILE A 232 3.03 12.21 1.52
CA ILE A 232 3.55 10.99 2.15
C ILE A 232 2.69 9.78 1.80
N ILE A 233 1.37 9.94 1.82
CA ILE A 233 0.42 8.86 1.50
C ILE A 233 0.49 8.50 0.01
N ASN A 234 0.54 9.49 -0.87
CA ASN A 234 0.67 9.29 -2.32
C ASN A 234 2.00 8.63 -2.69
N ASP A 235 3.10 9.01 -2.04
CA ASP A 235 4.42 8.44 -2.23
C ASP A 235 4.48 6.97 -1.80
N LYS A 236 3.86 6.62 -0.67
CA LYS A 236 3.72 5.23 -0.24
C LYS A 236 2.93 4.40 -1.24
N ASN A 237 1.90 4.99 -1.86
CA ASN A 237 1.11 4.35 -2.91
C ASN A 237 1.89 4.08 -4.20
N ASN A 238 2.79 4.97 -4.58
CA ASN A 238 3.53 4.89 -5.84
C ASN A 238 4.78 4.00 -5.75
N LYS A 239 5.34 3.78 -4.55
CA LYS A 239 6.70 3.21 -4.39
C LYS A 239 6.82 1.70 -4.49
N LYS A 240 5.77 0.86 -4.37
CA LYS A 240 5.89 -0.60 -4.61
C LYS A 240 4.54 -1.26 -4.90
N LYS A 241 4.46 -1.91 -6.05
CA LYS A 241 3.47 -2.98 -6.28
C LYS A 241 3.92 -4.23 -5.55
N ILE A 242 3.11 -4.73 -4.63
CA ILE A 242 3.38 -5.94 -3.86
C ILE A 242 2.51 -7.06 -4.43
N LYS A 243 3.15 -8.15 -4.84
CA LYS A 243 2.43 -9.36 -5.25
C LYS A 243 2.01 -10.13 -4.01
N PHE A 244 0.73 -10.34 -3.86
CA PHE A 244 0.13 -11.14 -2.81
C PHE A 244 -0.66 -12.29 -3.44
N GLY A 245 -0.10 -13.48 -3.54
CA GLY A 245 -0.80 -14.67 -4.01
C GLY A 245 -1.73 -14.39 -5.21
N ASN A 246 -3.03 -14.65 -5.05
CA ASN A 246 -4.05 -14.32 -6.06
C ASN A 246 -4.43 -12.83 -6.14
N LEU A 247 -3.85 -11.97 -5.31
CA LEU A 247 -4.07 -10.53 -5.31
C LEU A 247 -2.99 -9.86 -6.17
N LYS A 248 -3.21 -9.87 -7.49
CA LYS A 248 -2.30 -9.26 -8.46
C LYS A 248 -2.17 -7.76 -8.21
N ASP A 249 -0.94 -7.28 -8.10
CA ASP A 249 -0.55 -5.86 -8.21
C ASP A 249 -1.23 -4.87 -7.24
N LEU A 250 -1.33 -5.21 -5.94
CA LEU A 250 -1.76 -4.26 -4.91
C LEU A 250 -0.64 -3.27 -4.57
N ASN A 251 -1.01 -2.00 -4.42
CA ASN A 251 -0.13 -1.04 -3.75
C ASN A 251 -0.18 -1.22 -2.21
N ILE A 252 0.79 -0.62 -1.49
CA ILE A 252 0.90 -0.77 -0.02
C ILE A 252 -0.39 -0.38 0.70
N ILE A 253 -1.10 0.66 0.26
CA ILE A 253 -2.33 1.13 0.92
C ILE A 253 -3.47 0.15 0.73
N GLU A 254 -3.64 -0.40 -0.46
CA GLU A 254 -4.65 -1.45 -0.71
C GLU A 254 -4.34 -2.69 0.13
N GLY A 255 -3.06 -3.07 0.25
CA GLY A 255 -2.62 -4.16 1.12
C GLY A 255 -2.94 -3.89 2.60
N ILE A 256 -2.67 -2.68 3.10
CA ILE A 256 -2.99 -2.26 4.46
C ILE A 256 -4.51 -2.25 4.68
N GLU A 257 -5.32 -1.78 3.72
CA GLU A 257 -6.79 -1.82 3.83
C GLU A 257 -7.33 -3.25 3.95
N ILE A 258 -6.81 -4.17 3.16
CA ILE A 258 -7.20 -5.59 3.22
C ILE A 258 -6.81 -6.21 4.57
N LEU A 259 -5.58 -5.96 5.04
CA LEU A 259 -5.11 -6.41 6.35
C LEU A 259 -5.94 -5.82 7.48
N SER A 260 -6.26 -4.54 7.42
CA SER A 260 -7.11 -3.84 8.39
C SER A 260 -8.49 -4.47 8.47
N LYS A 261 -9.13 -4.74 7.32
CA LYS A 261 -10.44 -5.41 7.27
C LYS A 261 -10.40 -6.82 7.85
N LYS A 262 -9.39 -7.63 7.48
CA LYS A 262 -9.21 -8.98 8.04
C LYS A 262 -8.92 -8.95 9.53
N PHE A 263 -8.09 -8.02 9.97
CA PHE A 263 -7.77 -7.84 11.39
C PHE A 263 -9.03 -7.51 12.20
N LEU A 264 -9.86 -6.57 11.73
CA LEU A 264 -11.11 -6.20 12.39
C LEU A 264 -12.17 -7.32 12.36
N GLN A 265 -12.17 -8.19 11.36
CA GLN A 265 -13.02 -9.39 11.35
C GLN A 265 -12.61 -10.39 12.43
N ILE A 266 -11.31 -10.53 12.70
CA ILE A 266 -10.78 -11.44 13.73
C ILE A 266 -10.86 -10.81 15.12
N MET A 267 -10.70 -9.50 15.19
CA MET A 267 -10.70 -8.70 16.42
C MET A 267 -11.75 -7.58 16.36
N PRO A 268 -13.04 -7.92 16.39
CA PRO A 268 -14.11 -6.93 16.39
C PRO A 268 -13.99 -6.02 17.62
N HIS A 269 -14.37 -4.76 17.48
CA HIS A 269 -14.29 -3.71 18.53
C HIS A 269 -12.87 -3.26 18.90
N THR A 270 -11.85 -3.54 18.05
CA THR A 270 -10.49 -3.04 18.23
C THR A 270 -10.30 -1.78 17.39
N PHE A 271 -9.81 -0.71 18.00
CA PHE A 271 -9.39 0.48 17.25
C PHE A 271 -7.99 0.27 16.67
N LEU A 272 -7.84 0.56 15.38
CA LEU A 272 -6.54 0.50 14.72
C LEU A 272 -5.71 1.72 15.12
N SER A 273 -4.59 1.49 15.81
CA SER A 273 -3.61 2.50 16.19
C SER A 273 -2.51 2.63 15.13
N LYS A 274 -1.69 3.66 15.25
CA LYS A 274 -0.49 3.85 14.42
C LYS A 274 0.40 2.60 14.38
N THR A 275 0.59 1.94 15.51
CA THR A 275 1.38 0.70 15.62
C THR A 275 0.82 -0.45 14.78
N HIS A 276 -0.50 -0.58 14.66
CA HIS A 276 -1.11 -1.58 13.78
C HIS A 276 -0.81 -1.30 12.30
N TYR A 277 -0.87 -0.04 11.88
CA TYR A 277 -0.56 0.35 10.51
C TYR A 277 0.92 0.15 10.17
N GLU A 278 1.83 0.49 11.08
CA GLU A 278 3.27 0.22 10.93
C GLU A 278 3.58 -1.27 10.85
N MET A 279 2.89 -2.08 11.63
CA MET A 279 2.98 -3.54 11.57
C MET A 279 2.48 -4.08 10.22
N PHE A 280 1.32 -3.60 9.73
CA PHE A 280 0.79 -4.00 8.43
C PHE A 280 1.75 -3.60 7.30
N GLU A 281 2.35 -2.43 7.37
CA GLU A 281 3.35 -1.98 6.41
C GLU A 281 4.59 -2.89 6.41
N LYS A 282 5.14 -3.20 7.58
CA LYS A 282 6.29 -4.12 7.71
C LYS A 282 6.01 -5.50 7.14
N ILE A 283 4.85 -6.08 7.45
CA ILE A 283 4.50 -7.41 6.95
C ILE A 283 4.29 -7.43 5.43
N LEU A 284 3.89 -6.30 4.84
CA LEU A 284 3.75 -6.14 3.39
C LEU A 284 5.11 -5.98 2.69
N LEU A 285 6.07 -5.34 3.34
CA LEU A 285 7.38 -5.04 2.76
C LEU A 285 8.39 -6.15 2.96
N GLU A 286 8.35 -6.86 4.09
CA GLU A 286 9.32 -7.88 4.46
C GLU A 286 8.87 -9.27 4.00
N LYS A 287 9.75 -10.02 3.31
CA LYS A 287 9.46 -11.39 2.83
C LYS A 287 9.20 -12.41 3.95
N SER A 288 9.72 -12.14 5.14
CA SER A 288 9.51 -12.97 6.33
C SER A 288 9.35 -12.07 7.55
N TYR A 289 8.14 -11.81 7.94
CA TYR A 289 7.78 -11.03 9.13
C TYR A 289 6.77 -11.79 9.98
N SER A 290 6.87 -11.66 11.29
CA SER A 290 5.89 -12.27 12.19
C SER A 290 5.71 -11.41 13.42
N GLU A 291 4.47 -11.17 13.81
CA GLU A 291 4.09 -10.39 15.00
C GLU A 291 3.02 -11.11 15.80
N ASN A 292 3.12 -11.02 17.13
CA ASN A 292 2.10 -11.55 18.03
C ASN A 292 1.10 -10.46 18.34
N LEU A 293 -0.15 -10.74 18.05
CA LEU A 293 -1.28 -9.86 18.32
C LEU A 293 -1.94 -10.22 19.68
N PRO A 294 -2.75 -9.31 20.28
CA PRO A 294 -3.59 -9.66 21.43
C PRO A 294 -4.46 -10.90 21.16
N LYS A 295 -5.02 -11.50 22.22
CA LYS A 295 -5.85 -12.73 22.16
C LYS A 295 -5.14 -13.94 21.56
N LYS A 296 -3.80 -14.00 21.66
CA LYS A 296 -2.97 -15.12 21.14
C LYS A 296 -3.08 -15.34 19.64
N ILE A 297 -3.35 -14.30 18.88
CA ILE A 297 -3.31 -14.33 17.41
C ILE A 297 -1.89 -14.00 16.96
N ARG A 298 -1.38 -14.74 16.01
CA ARG A 298 -0.10 -14.47 15.35
C ARG A 298 -0.33 -14.13 13.89
N LEU A 299 0.16 -12.98 13.47
CA LEU A 299 0.18 -12.59 12.07
C LEU A 299 1.58 -12.83 11.52
N PHE A 300 1.71 -13.60 10.44
CA PHE A 300 2.99 -13.81 9.80
C PHE A 300 2.85 -13.97 8.28
N ARG A 301 3.94 -13.68 7.60
CA ARG A 301 4.07 -13.86 6.16
C ARG A 301 4.93 -15.08 5.86
N LYS A 302 4.43 -15.96 5.00
CA LYS A 302 5.16 -17.10 4.45
C LYS A 302 5.17 -17.00 2.92
N GLY A 303 6.27 -16.50 2.35
CA GLY A 303 6.37 -16.21 0.92
C GLY A 303 5.34 -15.16 0.48
N GLU A 304 4.41 -15.54 -0.40
CA GLU A 304 3.32 -14.65 -0.86
C GLU A 304 2.05 -14.72 0.01
N ASN A 305 2.00 -15.62 0.99
CA ASN A 305 0.83 -15.83 1.82
C ASN A 305 0.93 -15.09 3.15
N LEU A 306 -0.16 -14.40 3.53
CA LEU A 306 -0.37 -13.84 4.86
C LEU A 306 -1.29 -14.74 5.65
N ILE A 307 -0.84 -15.10 6.84
CA ILE A 307 -1.52 -16.07 7.69
C ILE A 307 -1.80 -15.42 9.05
N PHE A 308 -3.09 -15.40 9.44
CA PHE A 308 -3.51 -15.14 10.81
C PHE A 308 -3.71 -16.49 11.49
N GLU A 309 -2.88 -16.81 12.46
CA GLU A 309 -2.91 -18.06 13.19
C GLU A 309 -3.35 -17.80 14.64
N ASP A 310 -4.36 -18.54 15.10
CA ASP A 310 -4.72 -18.54 16.49
C ASP A 310 -3.71 -19.41 17.26
N SER A 311 -2.78 -18.76 17.97
CA SER A 311 -1.75 -19.45 18.74
C SER A 311 -2.33 -20.25 19.93
N SER A 312 -3.59 -20.07 20.30
CA SER A 312 -4.26 -20.93 21.27
C SER A 312 -4.60 -22.32 20.72
N LYS A 313 -4.78 -22.38 19.37
CA LYS A 313 -5.04 -23.64 18.62
C LYS A 313 -3.76 -24.31 18.14
N ILE A 314 -2.61 -23.68 18.30
CA ILE A 314 -1.35 -24.39 18.15
C ILE A 314 -1.35 -25.43 19.24
N ASN A 315 -1.79 -26.64 18.90
CA ASN A 315 -1.70 -27.80 19.76
C ASN A 315 -0.30 -27.76 20.36
N LYS A 316 -0.21 -27.64 21.70
CA LYS A 316 1.01 -28.01 22.42
C LYS A 316 1.26 -29.43 21.98
N THR A 317 2.06 -29.60 20.94
CA THR A 317 2.44 -30.92 20.45
C THR A 317 2.95 -31.64 21.67
N LYS A 318 2.27 -32.72 22.09
CA LYS A 318 2.66 -33.52 23.25
C LYS A 318 4.15 -33.75 23.15
N LYS A 319 4.90 -33.31 24.15
CA LYS A 319 6.36 -33.52 24.18
C LYS A 319 6.63 -34.97 23.89
N ILE A 320 7.35 -35.25 22.83
CA ILE A 320 7.75 -36.61 22.47
C ILE A 320 8.90 -36.97 23.39
N ASN A 321 8.82 -38.15 23.99
CA ASN A 321 9.89 -38.80 24.75
C ASN A 321 9.66 -40.28 24.66
N LYS A 322 10.29 -40.92 23.64
CA LYS A 322 10.06 -42.31 23.33
C LYS A 322 11.41 -43.05 23.19
N LYS A 323 11.56 -44.17 23.89
CA LYS A 323 12.69 -45.06 23.71
C LYS A 323 12.64 -45.69 22.31
N ILE A 324 13.76 -45.77 21.61
CA ILE A 324 13.82 -46.43 20.30
C ILE A 324 14.11 -47.91 20.44
N ASN A 325 13.49 -48.74 19.57
CA ASN A 325 13.76 -50.15 19.49
C ASN A 325 15.07 -50.37 18.73
N ILE A 326 15.95 -51.23 19.29
CA ILE A 326 17.26 -51.51 18.69
C ILE A 326 17.52 -53.03 18.76
N PRO A 327 17.61 -53.71 17.61
CA PRO A 327 17.18 -53.28 16.28
C PRO A 327 15.65 -53.23 16.16
N GLY A 328 15.11 -52.47 15.19
CA GLY A 328 13.68 -52.45 14.91
C GLY A 328 13.11 -51.12 14.46
N THR A 329 11.80 -51.03 14.48
CA THR A 329 11.07 -49.84 14.08
C THR A 329 10.37 -49.19 15.27
N THR A 330 10.48 -47.86 15.40
CA THR A 330 9.78 -47.08 16.42
C THR A 330 8.91 -46.07 15.74
N ILE A 331 7.59 -46.13 15.95
CA ILE A 331 6.62 -45.18 15.40
C ILE A 331 6.62 -43.91 16.26
N ILE A 332 6.71 -42.72 15.64
CA ILE A 332 6.70 -41.42 16.32
C ILE A 332 5.41 -40.68 15.98
N ASN A 333 4.31 -41.12 16.56
CA ASN A 333 2.97 -40.55 16.33
C ASN A 333 2.74 -40.22 14.83
N ASN A 334 2.15 -39.06 14.53
CA ASN A 334 1.89 -38.61 13.15
C ASN A 334 3.14 -38.04 12.43
N ARG A 335 4.36 -38.15 13.02
CA ARG A 335 5.55 -37.50 12.46
C ARG A 335 6.41 -38.43 11.62
N GLY A 336 6.28 -39.73 11.77
CA GLY A 336 7.10 -40.67 11.02
C GLY A 336 7.54 -41.88 11.83
N LYS A 337 8.54 -42.58 11.34
CA LYS A 337 9.09 -43.78 11.92
C LYS A 337 10.63 -43.70 11.98
N ILE A 338 11.21 -44.16 13.08
CA ILE A 338 12.65 -44.43 13.17
C ILE A 338 12.85 -45.90 12.94
N PHE A 339 13.73 -46.25 12.03
CA PHE A 339 14.21 -47.57 11.75
C PHE A 339 15.65 -47.69 12.20
N THR A 340 15.99 -48.80 12.89
CA THR A 340 17.33 -49.06 13.42
C THR A 340 17.82 -50.42 13.00
N LYS A 341 19.10 -50.52 12.61
CA LYS A 341 19.76 -51.76 12.22
C LYS A 341 21.18 -51.82 12.78
N LEU A 342 21.56 -52.95 13.36
CA LEU A 342 22.93 -53.18 13.78
C LEU A 342 23.75 -53.67 12.57
N ILE A 343 24.92 -53.11 12.40
CA ILE A 343 25.88 -53.46 11.35
C ILE A 343 27.18 -53.92 12.04
N ASN A 344 27.67 -55.11 11.68
CA ASN A 344 28.95 -55.62 12.15
C ASN A 344 30.00 -55.36 11.07
N ASN A 345 31.22 -54.93 11.48
CA ASN A 345 32.37 -54.67 10.63
C ASN A 345 32.02 -53.82 9.37
N PRO A 346 31.55 -52.60 9.51
CA PRO A 346 31.15 -51.80 8.39
C PRO A 346 32.36 -51.44 7.52
N THR A 347 32.28 -51.68 6.21
CA THR A 347 33.36 -51.32 5.24
C THR A 347 33.08 -50.01 4.56
N ASP A 348 31.79 -49.68 4.30
CA ASP A 348 31.38 -48.47 3.64
C ASP A 348 30.12 -47.88 4.30
N LEU A 349 30.21 -46.65 4.81
CA LEU A 349 29.11 -45.95 5.45
C LEU A 349 28.73 -44.73 4.62
N ASP A 350 27.61 -44.82 3.92
CA ASP A 350 27.06 -43.67 3.15
C ASP A 350 26.39 -42.66 4.07
N ASN A 351 27.04 -41.51 4.25
CA ASN A 351 26.58 -40.37 5.04
C ASN A 351 25.92 -39.26 4.22
N SER A 352 25.60 -39.47 2.94
CA SER A 352 25.02 -38.47 2.04
C SER A 352 23.58 -38.06 2.41
N ASN A 353 22.84 -38.95 3.06
CA ASN A 353 21.44 -38.76 3.40
C ASN A 353 21.26 -38.12 4.79
N LYS A 354 20.77 -36.89 4.87
CA LYS A 354 20.52 -36.15 6.13
C LYS A 354 19.52 -36.86 7.07
N ASN A 355 18.67 -37.77 6.56
CA ASN A 355 17.70 -38.53 7.34
C ASN A 355 18.25 -39.93 7.76
N LYS A 356 19.53 -40.15 7.57
CA LYS A 356 20.22 -41.39 7.96
C LYS A 356 21.52 -41.03 8.68
N ILE A 357 21.78 -41.66 9.81
CA ILE A 357 23.03 -41.51 10.54
C ILE A 357 23.54 -42.89 10.99
N TYR A 358 24.85 -42.98 11.29
CA TYR A 358 25.49 -44.10 11.93
C TYR A 358 26.12 -43.63 13.23
N ILE A 359 25.82 -44.38 14.33
CA ILE A 359 26.40 -44.06 15.64
C ILE A 359 27.32 -45.17 16.11
N ASN A 360 28.37 -44.81 16.82
CA ASN A 360 29.41 -45.71 17.28
C ASN A 360 28.92 -46.62 18.42
N LYS A 361 29.66 -47.68 18.68
CA LYS A 361 29.38 -48.74 19.68
C LYS A 361 29.11 -48.17 21.08
N LYS A 362 29.76 -47.07 21.47
CA LYS A 362 29.65 -46.45 22.79
C LYS A 362 28.22 -46.17 23.21
N PHE A 363 27.37 -45.83 22.23
CA PHE A 363 25.97 -45.44 22.50
C PHE A 363 24.98 -46.59 22.33
N ILE A 364 25.38 -47.74 21.79
CA ILE A 364 24.46 -48.87 21.47
C ILE A 364 23.84 -49.47 22.73
N SER A 365 24.61 -49.54 23.81
CA SER A 365 24.16 -50.06 25.12
C SER A 365 23.40 -49.04 25.97
N GLY A 366 23.31 -47.80 25.51
CA GLY A 366 22.64 -46.71 26.24
C GLY A 366 21.12 -46.65 26.03
N ASP A 367 20.46 -45.90 26.86
CA ASP A 367 19.02 -45.59 26.68
C ASP A 367 18.84 -44.50 25.62
N ILE A 368 18.73 -44.96 24.34
CA ILE A 368 18.55 -44.03 23.22
C ILE A 368 17.08 -43.70 23.07
N ARG A 369 16.80 -42.41 23.06
CA ARG A 369 15.44 -41.89 22.98
C ARG A 369 15.29 -40.85 21.88
N ILE A 370 14.14 -40.82 21.25
CA ILE A 370 13.70 -39.71 20.41
C ILE A 370 12.83 -38.79 21.23
N THR A 371 13.18 -37.52 21.25
CA THR A 371 12.50 -36.52 22.08
C THR A 371 12.17 -35.25 21.30
N SER A 372 11.24 -34.47 21.79
CA SER A 372 11.15 -33.06 21.40
C SER A 372 12.37 -32.30 21.92
N ARG A 373 12.76 -31.25 21.22
CA ARG A 373 13.81 -30.34 21.69
C ARG A 373 13.48 -29.75 23.05
N ASN A 374 14.48 -29.70 23.95
CA ASN A 374 14.38 -29.01 25.22
C ASN A 374 15.11 -27.65 25.17
N GLU A 375 14.68 -26.75 26.05
CA GLU A 375 15.40 -25.49 26.24
C GLU A 375 16.76 -25.80 26.89
N GLY A 376 17.84 -25.18 26.36
CA GLY A 376 19.19 -25.45 26.83
C GLY A 376 19.93 -26.59 26.13
N ASP A 377 19.27 -27.38 25.26
CA ASP A 377 19.94 -28.46 24.52
C ASP A 377 21.21 -27.97 23.80
N LYS A 378 22.29 -28.74 23.93
CA LYS A 378 23.58 -28.55 23.27
C LYS A 378 23.95 -29.77 22.45
N ILE A 379 24.59 -29.53 21.30
CA ILE A 379 25.14 -30.59 20.44
C ILE A 379 26.64 -30.42 20.29
N ASN A 380 27.39 -31.47 20.29
CA ASN A 380 28.84 -31.43 20.02
C ASN A 380 29.05 -31.15 18.53
N SER A 381 29.50 -29.92 18.22
CA SER A 381 29.65 -29.43 16.85
C SER A 381 31.07 -29.52 16.31
N LEU A 382 32.07 -29.53 17.19
CA LEU A 382 33.50 -29.71 16.94
C LEU A 382 34.10 -30.46 18.13
N PRO A 383 35.25 -31.13 18.03
CA PRO A 383 35.85 -31.84 19.16
C PRO A 383 35.88 -30.95 20.41
N ASN A 384 35.28 -31.45 21.48
CA ASN A 384 35.14 -30.74 22.78
C ASN A 384 34.37 -29.39 22.76
N ILE A 385 33.71 -29.03 21.64
CA ILE A 385 32.94 -27.78 21.54
C ILE A 385 31.45 -28.11 21.45
N TYR A 386 30.71 -27.69 22.48
CA TYR A 386 29.25 -27.84 22.55
C TYR A 386 28.55 -26.55 22.15
N THR A 387 27.74 -26.61 21.09
CA THR A 387 26.98 -25.47 20.59
C THR A 387 25.50 -25.59 20.99
N ARG A 388 24.89 -24.52 21.48
CA ARG A 388 23.44 -24.50 21.76
C ARG A 388 22.63 -24.84 20.49
N VAL A 389 21.71 -25.79 20.62
CA VAL A 389 20.84 -26.20 19.50
C VAL A 389 20.13 -25.01 18.87
N LYS A 390 19.70 -24.01 19.66
CA LYS A 390 19.12 -22.76 19.16
C LYS A 390 20.03 -22.05 18.15
N LYS A 391 21.35 -21.99 18.39
CA LYS A 391 22.34 -21.36 17.50
C LYS A 391 22.55 -22.18 16.22
N VAL A 392 22.58 -23.50 16.31
CA VAL A 392 22.66 -24.39 15.14
C VAL A 392 21.45 -24.18 14.23
N LEU A 393 20.25 -24.12 14.81
CA LEU A 393 19.01 -23.95 14.05
C LEU A 393 18.81 -22.55 13.47
N SER A 394 19.46 -21.50 14.05
CA SER A 394 19.40 -20.15 13.46
C SER A 394 20.10 -20.08 12.11
N ASN A 395 21.15 -20.89 11.92
CA ASN A 395 21.91 -20.94 10.66
C ASN A 395 21.22 -21.77 9.56
N HIS A 396 20.23 -22.58 9.92
CA HIS A 396 19.41 -23.34 8.97
C HIS A 396 18.09 -22.63 8.69
N LYS A 397 18.07 -21.73 7.69
CA LYS A 397 16.90 -20.92 7.30
C LYS A 397 15.75 -21.77 6.73
N GLU A 398 16.04 -22.96 6.23
CA GLU A 398 15.09 -23.88 5.57
C GLU A 398 14.19 -24.65 6.55
N VAL A 399 14.47 -24.58 7.85
CA VAL A 399 13.70 -25.31 8.86
C VAL A 399 12.53 -24.49 9.36
N ASP A 400 11.35 -24.79 8.89
CA ASP A 400 10.13 -24.03 9.13
C ASP A 400 9.68 -23.97 10.59
N ASN A 401 9.80 -25.06 11.35
CA ASN A 401 9.30 -25.12 12.73
C ASN A 401 10.39 -25.53 13.71
N LYS A 402 11.30 -24.60 14.03
CA LYS A 402 12.47 -24.79 14.90
C LYS A 402 12.13 -25.27 16.32
N GLN A 403 10.87 -25.15 16.76
CA GLN A 403 10.44 -25.65 18.07
C GLN A 403 10.05 -27.13 18.05
N ASN A 404 9.70 -27.67 16.90
CA ASN A 404 9.19 -29.03 16.72
C ASN A 404 10.21 -30.05 16.24
N ILE A 405 11.50 -29.72 16.31
CA ILE A 405 12.56 -30.60 15.84
C ILE A 405 12.66 -31.84 16.75
N LEU A 406 12.78 -33.01 16.10
CA LEU A 406 13.06 -34.26 16.78
C LEU A 406 14.56 -34.32 17.10
N VAL A 407 14.85 -34.73 18.33
CA VAL A 407 16.19 -34.84 18.87
C VAL A 407 16.42 -36.27 19.32
N LEU A 408 17.38 -36.94 18.72
CA LEU A 408 17.86 -38.23 19.21
C LEU A 408 18.88 -37.97 20.30
N ARG A 409 18.73 -38.64 21.44
CA ARG A 409 19.67 -38.50 22.57
C ARG A 409 19.92 -39.86 23.24
N SER A 410 21.11 -39.97 23.83
CA SER A 410 21.43 -41.02 24.78
C SER A 410 21.60 -40.35 26.15
N ASN A 411 20.75 -40.72 27.11
CA ASN A 411 20.66 -40.00 28.39
C ASN A 411 20.45 -38.50 28.19
N SER A 412 21.36 -37.66 28.61
CA SER A 412 21.31 -36.18 28.42
C SER A 412 22.03 -35.69 27.16
N GLU A 413 22.82 -36.54 26.50
CA GLU A 413 23.64 -36.19 25.35
C GLU A 413 22.83 -36.19 24.04
N VAL A 414 22.89 -35.09 23.28
CA VAL A 414 22.27 -34.95 21.97
C VAL A 414 23.15 -35.62 20.92
N LEU A 415 22.65 -36.69 20.30
CA LEU A 415 23.37 -37.44 19.26
C LEU A 415 23.03 -36.95 17.84
N TRP A 416 21.77 -36.53 17.62
CA TRP A 416 21.31 -36.11 16.31
C TRP A 416 20.13 -35.14 16.40
N LEU A 417 20.23 -34.04 15.68
CA LEU A 417 19.09 -33.22 15.30
C LEU A 417 18.56 -33.80 13.99
N VAL A 418 17.43 -34.47 14.04
CA VAL A 418 16.91 -35.30 12.92
C VAL A 418 16.79 -34.42 11.64
N GLY A 419 17.41 -34.91 10.56
CA GLY A 419 17.44 -34.24 9.25
C GLY A 419 18.36 -33.02 9.16
N ILE A 420 19.09 -32.65 10.25
CA ILE A 420 19.84 -31.40 10.29
C ILE A 420 21.32 -31.63 10.56
N LYS A 421 21.66 -32.19 11.72
CA LYS A 421 23.07 -32.34 12.14
C LYS A 421 23.26 -33.45 13.13
N GLN A 422 24.26 -34.31 12.87
CA GLN A 422 24.74 -35.31 13.80
C GLN A 422 25.80 -34.72 14.74
N SER A 423 25.83 -35.17 15.98
CA SER A 423 26.88 -34.87 16.96
C SER A 423 28.18 -35.55 16.61
N ILE A 424 29.28 -34.82 16.66
CA ILE A 424 30.61 -35.39 16.37
C ILE A 424 30.98 -36.52 17.34
N SER A 425 30.57 -36.40 18.62
CA SER A 425 30.78 -37.44 19.62
C SER A 425 30.20 -38.81 19.25
N SER A 426 29.17 -38.81 18.38
CA SER A 426 28.48 -40.04 17.93
C SER A 426 29.01 -40.60 16.61
N TYR A 427 29.99 -39.98 15.97
CA TYR A 427 30.56 -40.51 14.71
C TYR A 427 31.21 -41.84 14.88
N VAL A 428 31.13 -42.64 13.84
CA VAL A 428 31.79 -43.95 13.77
C VAL A 428 33.27 -43.77 13.51
N GLU A 429 34.09 -44.44 14.29
CA GLU A 429 35.56 -44.49 14.12
C GLU A 429 35.93 -45.75 13.33
N LYS A 430 37.10 -45.75 12.65
CA LYS A 430 37.60 -46.88 11.85
C LYS A 430 37.77 -48.16 12.66
N LYS A 431 37.93 -48.08 13.97
CA LYS A 431 38.07 -49.24 14.90
C LYS A 431 36.72 -49.81 15.38
N ASP A 432 35.60 -49.18 15.03
CA ASP A 432 34.30 -49.64 15.49
C ASP A 432 33.86 -50.90 14.73
N THR A 433 33.82 -52.01 15.43
CA THR A 433 33.35 -53.32 14.88
C THR A 433 31.84 -53.51 14.89
N LYS A 434 31.12 -52.67 15.66
CA LYS A 434 29.66 -52.62 15.75
C LYS A 434 29.15 -51.21 15.63
N VAL A 435 28.19 -50.99 14.72
CA VAL A 435 27.64 -49.69 14.40
C VAL A 435 26.11 -49.79 14.38
N LEU A 436 25.43 -48.75 14.86
CA LEU A 436 23.98 -48.67 14.76
C LEU A 436 23.61 -47.67 13.64
N GLU A 437 22.99 -48.20 12.60
CA GLU A 437 22.33 -47.38 11.58
C GLU A 437 20.98 -46.92 12.09
N ILE A 438 20.67 -45.64 11.92
CA ILE A 438 19.40 -45.02 12.29
C ILE A 438 18.87 -44.22 11.09
N ARG A 439 17.65 -44.54 10.64
CA ARG A 439 16.96 -43.83 9.57
C ARG A 439 15.66 -43.24 10.09
N PHE A 440 15.39 -42.02 9.72
CA PHE A 440 14.10 -41.38 9.92
C PHE A 440 13.31 -41.37 8.62
N LEU A 441 12.11 -41.90 8.66
CA LEU A 441 11.16 -41.91 7.56
C LEU A 441 9.98 -41.01 7.98
N GLU A 442 9.87 -39.88 7.32
CA GLU A 442 8.77 -38.92 7.53
C GLU A 442 7.47 -39.48 6.93
N ASN A 443 6.35 -39.36 7.63
CA ASN A 443 5.06 -39.69 7.00
C ASN A 443 4.77 -38.63 5.95
N PRO A 444 4.35 -38.98 4.73
CA PRO A 444 3.83 -38.03 3.79
C PRO A 444 2.62 -37.33 4.41
N ILE A 445 2.63 -36.00 4.32
CA ILE A 445 1.56 -35.09 4.81
C ILE A 445 0.30 -35.29 3.96
#